data_cf224172f67961a192d2c4ac7109cfd5
#
_entry.id   cf224172f67961a192d2c4ac7109cfd5
#
_cell.length_a   1.000
_cell.length_b   1.000
_cell.length_c   1.000
_cell.angle_alpha   90.00
_cell.angle_beta   90.00
_cell.angle_gamma   90.00
#
_symmetry.space_group_name_H-M   'P 1'
#
loop_
_entity.id
_entity.type
_entity.pdbx_description
1 polymer ?
#
loop_
_entity_poly.entity_id
_entity_poly.type
_entity_poly.pdbx_seq_one_letter_code
_entity_poly.pdbx_strand_id
1 'polypeptide(L)'
;RGGFKNIAISNCVIKRPEQNDYFDYKKYTIPGVTANYTNNSGIALEMVDGGTMEQIVINNITMFNTLTPIFIRYGQRHSPLVGTMKGIVISNITATSNSLMSCSITGIPDQYAENIKLSHIILNCPGSGRKEHTLRTIPEVENSYPENKILGANLPAYGFFIRHVRHLPLEDIQFNLDNKDDRHALYLDDCRDITIDKVKTISHLSESAYIRTNNVENLMIRGFSTENALPSFLENSGKSSGIKLIGNDFSKVSQLYNEEIGQEVKEAGNLFENK
;
A
#
# COMPACT_ATOMS: atom_id res chain seq x y z
N ARG A 1 -24.18 -12.11 -12.98
CA ARG A 1 -22.91 -11.64 -12.42
C ARG A 1 -22.96 -10.15 -12.35
N GLY A 2 -22.85 -9.62 -11.15
CA GLY A 2 -23.00 -8.21 -10.86
C GLY A 2 -21.65 -7.46 -10.93
N GLY A 3 -21.71 -6.19 -10.61
CA GLY A 3 -20.55 -5.33 -10.41
C GLY A 3 -20.94 -4.19 -9.47
N PHE A 4 -19.94 -3.46 -9.03
CA PHE A 4 -20.09 -2.26 -8.22
C PHE A 4 -19.72 -1.06 -9.07
N LYS A 5 -20.69 -0.19 -9.35
CA LYS A 5 -20.46 1.02 -10.16
C LYS A 5 -21.12 2.23 -9.52
N ASN A 6 -20.52 3.39 -9.74
CA ASN A 6 -21.09 4.69 -9.33
C ASN A 6 -21.41 4.74 -7.83
N ILE A 7 -20.42 4.41 -7.00
CA ILE A 7 -20.57 4.35 -5.54
C ILE A 7 -19.81 5.51 -4.91
N ALA A 8 -20.47 6.23 -4.01
CA ALA A 8 -19.85 7.20 -3.14
C ALA A 8 -20.06 6.80 -1.66
N ILE A 9 -18.98 6.72 -0.90
CA ILE A 9 -19.00 6.47 0.55
C ILE A 9 -18.23 7.60 1.22
N SER A 10 -18.86 8.27 2.18
CA SER A 10 -18.21 9.39 2.86
C SER A 10 -18.66 9.56 4.29
N ASN A 11 -17.85 10.31 5.07
CA ASN A 11 -18.17 10.74 6.43
C ASN A 11 -18.45 9.56 7.37
N CYS A 12 -17.62 8.52 7.31
CA CYS A 12 -17.80 7.32 8.15
C CYS A 12 -16.71 7.20 9.21
N VAL A 13 -17.06 6.60 10.31
CA VAL A 13 -16.13 6.13 11.34
C VAL A 13 -16.17 4.61 11.37
N ILE A 14 -15.00 3.98 11.20
CA ILE A 14 -14.83 2.54 11.25
C ILE A 14 -14.12 2.21 12.55
N LYS A 15 -14.83 1.58 13.46
CA LYS A 15 -14.27 1.07 14.71
C LYS A 15 -14.91 -0.25 15.06
N ARG A 16 -14.22 -1.07 15.81
CA ARG A 16 -14.83 -2.23 16.40
C ARG A 16 -15.76 -1.81 17.54
N PRO A 17 -16.96 -2.40 17.71
CA PRO A 17 -17.76 -2.22 18.90
C PRO A 17 -17.01 -2.65 20.17
N GLU A 18 -17.28 -2.01 21.29
CA GLU A 18 -16.81 -2.46 22.59
C GLU A 18 -17.43 -3.81 22.96
N GLN A 19 -16.80 -4.55 23.88
CA GLN A 19 -17.05 -5.97 24.12
C GLN A 19 -18.51 -6.35 24.48
N ASN A 20 -19.33 -5.38 24.85
CA ASN A 20 -20.71 -5.59 25.31
C ASN A 20 -21.76 -5.23 24.28
N ASP A 21 -21.40 -4.83 23.07
CA ASP A 21 -22.35 -4.41 22.07
C ASP A 21 -22.79 -5.57 21.20
N TYR A 22 -24.04 -5.98 21.36
CA TYR A 22 -24.96 -6.72 20.46
C TYR A 22 -24.44 -7.85 19.57
N PHE A 23 -23.14 -8.07 19.40
CA PHE A 23 -22.61 -9.09 18.53
C PHE A 23 -21.73 -10.09 19.29
N ASP A 24 -22.23 -11.30 19.45
CA ASP A 24 -21.46 -12.39 20.05
C ASP A 24 -20.47 -12.97 19.05
N TYR A 25 -19.25 -12.40 19.01
CA TYR A 25 -18.17 -12.87 18.14
C TYR A 25 -17.72 -14.31 18.40
N LYS A 26 -18.04 -14.89 19.56
CA LYS A 26 -17.75 -16.30 19.85
C LYS A 26 -18.65 -17.24 19.04
N LYS A 27 -19.80 -16.76 18.62
CA LYS A 27 -20.79 -17.52 17.86
C LYS A 27 -20.48 -17.58 16.37
N TYR A 28 -19.64 -16.66 15.88
CA TYR A 28 -19.26 -16.57 14.47
C TYR A 28 -17.74 -16.66 14.33
N THR A 29 -17.17 -17.81 14.71
CA THR A 29 -15.77 -18.12 14.42
C THR A 29 -15.65 -18.39 12.93
N ILE A 30 -15.19 -17.40 12.18
CA ILE A 30 -14.72 -17.61 10.82
C ILE A 30 -13.35 -18.29 10.96
N PRO A 31 -13.12 -19.46 10.36
CA PRO A 31 -11.83 -20.14 10.43
C PRO A 31 -10.71 -19.20 9.97
N GLY A 32 -9.68 -19.03 10.80
CA GLY A 32 -8.55 -18.15 10.52
C GLY A 32 -8.71 -16.69 11.01
N VAL A 33 -9.86 -16.30 11.52
CA VAL A 33 -10.04 -15.01 12.20
C VAL A 33 -9.84 -15.23 13.69
N THR A 34 -8.71 -14.78 14.21
CA THR A 34 -8.53 -14.69 15.67
C THR A 34 -9.48 -13.61 16.19
N ALA A 35 -10.29 -13.96 17.16
CA ALA A 35 -11.28 -13.09 17.82
C ALA A 35 -10.65 -11.98 18.68
N ASN A 36 -9.56 -11.37 18.20
CA ASN A 36 -8.88 -10.28 18.87
C ASN A 36 -9.48 -8.97 18.37
N TYR A 37 -10.19 -8.31 19.21
CA TYR A 37 -10.62 -6.90 19.30
C TYR A 37 -10.22 -5.89 18.18
N THR A 38 -9.98 -6.34 16.94
CA THR A 38 -9.56 -5.54 15.81
C THR A 38 -10.46 -5.78 14.60
N ASN A 39 -10.72 -4.74 13.82
CA ASN A 39 -11.35 -4.89 12.52
C ASN A 39 -10.36 -5.55 11.55
N ASN A 40 -10.84 -6.40 10.65
CA ASN A 40 -9.97 -7.02 9.65
C ASN A 40 -9.44 -5.98 8.66
N SER A 41 -10.33 -5.39 7.87
CA SER A 41 -9.98 -4.30 6.95
C SER A 41 -10.83 -3.08 7.27
N GLY A 42 -10.25 -1.90 7.08
CA GLY A 42 -10.99 -0.65 7.14
C GLY A 42 -11.83 -0.49 5.87
N ILE A 43 -11.16 -0.28 4.74
CA ILE A 43 -11.74 -0.29 3.40
C ILE A 43 -11.29 -1.59 2.73
N ALA A 44 -12.25 -2.42 2.29
CA ALA A 44 -12.00 -3.62 1.52
C ALA A 44 -12.74 -3.52 0.17
N LEU A 45 -11.99 -3.43 -0.93
CA LEU A 45 -12.50 -3.46 -2.28
C LEU A 45 -12.01 -4.71 -2.97
N GLU A 46 -12.90 -5.68 -3.10
CA GLU A 46 -12.55 -7.05 -3.48
C GLU A 46 -13.36 -7.49 -4.69
N MET A 47 -12.68 -7.86 -5.76
CA MET A 47 -13.30 -8.39 -6.96
C MET A 47 -12.53 -9.61 -7.44
N VAL A 48 -13.09 -10.79 -7.26
CA VAL A 48 -12.41 -12.07 -7.53
C VAL A 48 -13.25 -13.07 -8.32
N ASP A 49 -14.52 -12.76 -8.57
CA ASP A 49 -15.46 -13.65 -9.28
C ASP A 49 -15.89 -13.10 -10.64
N GLY A 50 -15.06 -12.25 -11.24
CA GLY A 50 -15.39 -11.50 -12.44
C GLY A 50 -16.38 -10.35 -12.17
N GLY A 51 -16.78 -9.65 -13.20
CA GLY A 51 -17.66 -8.49 -13.09
C GLY A 51 -16.91 -7.17 -13.25
N THR A 52 -17.50 -6.09 -12.77
CA THR A 52 -16.94 -4.75 -12.95
C THR A 52 -16.98 -3.98 -11.65
N MET A 53 -15.84 -3.40 -11.26
CA MET A 53 -15.73 -2.46 -10.15
C MET A 53 -15.20 -1.13 -10.70
N GLU A 54 -16.09 -0.13 -10.83
CA GLU A 54 -15.77 1.13 -11.50
C GLU A 54 -16.44 2.33 -10.85
N GLN A 55 -15.79 3.49 -10.95
CA GLN A 55 -16.33 4.79 -10.49
C GLN A 55 -16.72 4.77 -9.01
N ILE A 56 -15.75 4.44 -8.15
CA ILE A 56 -15.92 4.38 -6.69
C ILE A 56 -15.16 5.54 -6.06
N VAL A 57 -15.86 6.31 -5.24
CA VAL A 57 -15.26 7.38 -4.44
C VAL A 57 -15.49 7.10 -2.96
N ILE A 58 -14.39 7.07 -2.19
CA ILE A 58 -14.42 6.89 -0.74
C ILE A 58 -13.63 8.03 -0.11
N ASN A 59 -14.28 8.81 0.76
CA ASN A 59 -13.61 9.96 1.37
C ASN A 59 -14.08 10.26 2.80
N ASN A 60 -13.28 11.05 3.53
CA ASN A 60 -13.59 11.48 4.89
C ASN A 60 -13.87 10.28 5.83
N ILE A 61 -12.95 9.32 5.90
CA ILE A 61 -13.09 8.13 6.74
C ILE A 61 -12.05 8.17 7.86
N THR A 62 -12.51 7.93 9.08
CA THR A 62 -11.64 7.69 10.23
C THR A 62 -11.72 6.23 10.65
N MET A 63 -10.57 5.57 10.87
CA MET A 63 -10.51 4.15 11.21
C MET A 63 -9.69 3.92 12.47
N PHE A 64 -10.21 3.08 13.36
CA PHE A 64 -9.54 2.73 14.60
C PHE A 64 -9.23 1.23 14.68
N ASN A 65 -7.96 0.91 14.98
CA ASN A 65 -7.50 -0.46 15.23
C ASN A 65 -7.90 -1.46 14.13
N THR A 66 -7.51 -1.17 12.91
CA THR A 66 -7.68 -2.08 11.77
C THR A 66 -6.43 -2.95 11.58
N LEU A 67 -6.58 -4.19 11.13
CA LEU A 67 -5.44 -4.99 10.72
C LEU A 67 -4.84 -4.45 9.41
N THR A 68 -5.72 -4.12 8.45
CA THR A 68 -5.36 -3.56 7.15
C THR A 68 -6.28 -2.37 6.87
N PRO A 69 -5.81 -1.13 6.99
CA PRO A 69 -6.66 0.04 6.74
C PRO A 69 -7.24 0.09 5.33
N ILE A 70 -6.44 -0.20 4.31
CA ILE A 70 -6.87 -0.22 2.91
C ILE A 70 -6.43 -1.53 2.27
N PHE A 71 -7.39 -2.33 1.83
CA PHE A 71 -7.20 -3.60 1.15
C PHE A 71 -7.95 -3.59 -0.17
N ILE A 72 -7.22 -3.57 -1.29
CA ILE A 72 -7.80 -3.62 -2.64
C ILE A 72 -7.27 -4.88 -3.31
N ARG A 73 -8.20 -5.77 -3.71
CA ARG A 73 -7.86 -7.03 -4.35
C ARG A 73 -8.66 -7.25 -5.63
N TYR A 74 -7.94 -7.32 -6.74
CA TYR A 74 -8.46 -7.87 -7.98
C TYR A 74 -7.86 -9.27 -8.19
N GLY A 75 -8.70 -10.29 -8.25
CA GLY A 75 -8.31 -11.69 -8.39
C GLY A 75 -9.19 -12.42 -9.40
N GLN A 76 -9.00 -13.73 -9.52
CA GLN A 76 -9.75 -14.57 -10.46
C GLN A 76 -10.03 -15.94 -9.85
N ARG A 77 -10.97 -15.99 -8.92
CA ARG A 77 -11.30 -17.21 -8.18
C ARG A 77 -11.91 -18.30 -9.06
N HIS A 78 -12.66 -17.90 -10.07
CA HIS A 78 -13.32 -18.81 -11.01
C HIS A 78 -12.89 -18.48 -12.45
N SER A 79 -11.92 -19.23 -12.97
CA SER A 79 -11.50 -19.17 -14.39
C SER A 79 -12.61 -19.64 -15.32
N PRO A 80 -12.88 -19.06 -16.50
CA PRO A 80 -12.17 -17.95 -17.14
C PRO A 80 -12.84 -16.57 -16.95
N LEU A 81 -13.29 -16.24 -15.75
CA LEU A 81 -14.02 -14.99 -15.49
C LEU A 81 -13.06 -13.82 -15.39
N VAL A 82 -13.00 -13.04 -16.45
CA VAL A 82 -12.28 -11.78 -16.47
C VAL A 82 -13.21 -10.65 -16.01
N GLY A 83 -12.73 -9.81 -15.12
CA GLY A 83 -13.42 -8.61 -14.67
C GLY A 83 -12.66 -7.33 -15.03
N THR A 84 -13.11 -6.19 -14.51
CA THR A 84 -12.38 -4.91 -14.57
C THR A 84 -12.43 -4.21 -13.22
N MET A 85 -11.29 -3.73 -12.75
CA MET A 85 -11.20 -2.91 -11.54
C MET A 85 -10.48 -1.60 -11.88
N LYS A 86 -11.24 -0.49 -11.92
CA LYS A 86 -10.68 0.81 -12.30
C LYS A 86 -11.51 2.01 -11.84
N GLY A 87 -10.88 3.20 -11.85
CA GLY A 87 -11.60 4.44 -11.54
C GLY A 87 -11.99 4.53 -10.06
N ILE A 88 -11.07 4.25 -9.16
CA ILE A 88 -11.26 4.27 -7.71
C ILE A 88 -10.52 5.47 -7.12
N VAL A 89 -11.19 6.27 -6.33
CA VAL A 89 -10.59 7.40 -5.59
C VAL A 89 -10.82 7.19 -4.10
N ILE A 90 -9.74 7.18 -3.33
CA ILE A 90 -9.77 7.12 -1.86
C ILE A 90 -9.01 8.33 -1.33
N SER A 91 -9.68 9.17 -0.53
CA SER A 91 -9.09 10.42 -0.07
C SER A 91 -9.55 10.81 1.33
N ASN A 92 -8.75 11.68 1.99
CA ASN A 92 -9.05 12.20 3.33
C ASN A 92 -9.29 11.07 4.35
N ILE A 93 -8.30 10.22 4.52
CA ILE A 93 -8.34 9.07 5.42
C ILE A 93 -7.41 9.30 6.61
N THR A 94 -7.90 9.04 7.81
CA THR A 94 -7.04 8.89 8.98
C THR A 94 -7.28 7.51 9.59
N ALA A 95 -6.23 6.70 9.71
CA ALA A 95 -6.38 5.33 10.18
C ALA A 95 -5.28 4.93 11.16
N THR A 96 -5.65 4.12 12.13
CA THR A 96 -4.72 3.41 13.00
C THR A 96 -4.73 1.93 12.66
N SER A 97 -3.56 1.40 12.30
CA SER A 97 -3.32 -0.03 12.14
C SER A 97 -2.70 -0.61 13.40
N ASN A 98 -2.98 -1.86 13.68
CA ASN A 98 -2.38 -2.60 14.81
C ASN A 98 -1.76 -3.93 14.39
N SER A 99 -1.38 -4.05 13.13
CA SER A 99 -0.76 -5.26 12.59
C SER A 99 0.39 -4.96 11.63
N LEU A 100 1.16 -5.99 11.29
CA LEU A 100 2.21 -5.95 10.27
C LEU A 100 1.67 -6.25 8.85
N MET A 101 0.37 -6.44 8.69
CA MET A 101 -0.23 -6.73 7.37
C MET A 101 -0.21 -5.55 6.41
N SER A 102 -0.14 -4.32 6.91
CA SER A 102 -0.04 -3.11 6.09
C SER A 102 -1.22 -2.90 5.13
N CYS A 103 -1.21 -1.84 4.37
CA CYS A 103 -2.15 -1.66 3.27
C CYS A 103 -1.67 -2.42 2.02
N SER A 104 -2.62 -2.85 1.17
CA SER A 104 -2.26 -3.47 -0.09
C SER A 104 -3.22 -3.12 -1.22
N ILE A 105 -2.66 -3.01 -2.43
CA ILE A 105 -3.39 -2.84 -3.68
C ILE A 105 -2.83 -3.88 -4.65
N THR A 106 -3.63 -4.88 -4.99
CA THR A 106 -3.12 -5.99 -5.79
C THR A 106 -4.07 -6.40 -6.90
N GLY A 107 -3.54 -6.44 -8.13
CA GLY A 107 -4.07 -7.20 -9.23
C GLY A 107 -3.56 -8.64 -9.23
N ILE A 108 -3.58 -9.28 -10.39
CA ILE A 108 -2.97 -10.58 -10.68
C ILE A 108 -2.14 -10.47 -11.97
N PRO A 109 -1.26 -11.42 -12.27
CA PRO A 109 -0.50 -11.42 -13.51
C PRO A 109 -1.40 -11.16 -14.73
N ASP A 110 -0.97 -10.27 -15.61
CA ASP A 110 -1.68 -9.84 -16.83
C ASP A 110 -3.04 -9.14 -16.63
N GLN A 111 -3.52 -8.99 -15.39
CA GLN A 111 -4.75 -8.28 -15.05
C GLN A 111 -4.51 -7.23 -13.98
N TYR A 112 -4.30 -5.99 -14.42
CA TYR A 112 -3.95 -4.88 -13.54
C TYR A 112 -5.20 -4.23 -12.93
N ALA A 113 -5.11 -3.87 -11.65
CA ALA A 113 -6.01 -2.87 -11.08
C ALA A 113 -5.58 -1.49 -11.59
N GLU A 114 -6.53 -0.66 -12.08
CA GLU A 114 -6.19 0.50 -12.90
C GLU A 114 -6.84 1.80 -12.42
N ASN A 115 -6.17 2.91 -12.70
CA ASN A 115 -6.74 4.25 -12.44
C ASN A 115 -7.26 4.37 -11.00
N ILE A 116 -6.41 4.02 -10.04
CA ILE A 116 -6.68 4.13 -8.61
C ILE A 116 -5.92 5.35 -8.09
N LYS A 117 -6.60 6.27 -7.44
CA LYS A 117 -5.97 7.43 -6.80
C LYS A 117 -6.12 7.36 -5.29
N LEU A 118 -5.00 7.53 -4.57
CA LEU A 118 -4.97 7.72 -3.13
C LEU A 118 -4.43 9.10 -2.80
N SER A 119 -5.15 9.87 -1.95
CA SER A 119 -4.70 11.21 -1.58
C SER A 119 -5.11 11.63 -0.17
N HIS A 120 -4.27 12.47 0.48
CA HIS A 120 -4.51 13.01 1.81
C HIS A 120 -4.80 11.91 2.85
N ILE A 121 -3.83 11.02 3.06
CA ILE A 121 -3.98 9.86 3.93
C ILE A 121 -2.95 9.91 5.05
N ILE A 122 -3.40 9.75 6.29
CA ILE A 122 -2.56 9.57 7.47
C ILE A 122 -2.76 8.17 8.01
N LEU A 123 -1.68 7.38 8.02
CA LEU A 123 -1.68 6.02 8.57
C LEU A 123 -0.76 5.95 9.80
N ASN A 124 -1.35 5.66 10.95
CA ASN A 124 -0.61 5.35 12.17
C ASN A 124 -0.36 3.83 12.19
N CYS A 125 0.91 3.44 12.10
CA CYS A 125 1.34 2.05 12.00
C CYS A 125 2.09 1.64 13.27
N PRO A 126 1.93 0.41 13.76
CA PRO A 126 2.58 -0.04 15.00
C PRO A 126 4.10 -0.11 14.87
N GLY A 127 4.63 -0.24 13.66
CA GLY A 127 6.03 -0.55 13.45
C GLY A 127 6.39 -1.95 13.89
N SER A 128 7.66 -2.17 14.29
CA SER A 128 8.20 -3.47 14.75
C SER A 128 8.35 -4.54 13.66
N GLY A 129 8.26 -4.16 12.39
CA GLY A 129 8.65 -5.02 11.28
C GLY A 129 10.16 -5.27 11.30
N ARG A 130 10.58 -6.48 10.92
CA ARG A 130 11.99 -6.88 10.90
C ARG A 130 12.50 -6.99 9.47
N LYS A 131 13.81 -6.95 9.30
CA LYS A 131 14.45 -7.03 7.99
C LYS A 131 14.09 -8.32 7.22
N GLU A 132 13.91 -9.44 7.91
CA GLU A 132 13.51 -10.69 7.28
C GLU A 132 12.14 -10.61 6.58
N HIS A 133 11.27 -9.70 7.01
CA HIS A 133 9.99 -9.50 6.36
C HIS A 133 10.14 -8.90 4.95
N THR A 134 11.20 -8.13 4.69
CA THR A 134 11.48 -7.58 3.35
C THR A 134 11.88 -8.65 2.33
N LEU A 135 12.39 -9.79 2.80
CA LEU A 135 12.86 -10.89 1.96
C LEU A 135 11.76 -11.89 1.60
N ARG A 136 10.55 -11.70 2.13
CA ARG A 136 9.45 -12.61 1.85
C ARG A 136 9.03 -12.57 0.39
N THR A 137 8.92 -13.75 -0.22
CA THR A 137 8.20 -13.92 -1.47
C THR A 137 6.71 -13.93 -1.18
N ILE A 138 5.99 -12.97 -1.73
CA ILE A 138 4.54 -12.86 -1.57
C ILE A 138 3.87 -13.69 -2.69
N PRO A 139 3.00 -14.68 -2.34
CA PRO A 139 2.35 -15.52 -3.35
C PRO A 139 1.32 -14.72 -4.15
N GLU A 140 1.01 -15.18 -5.37
CA GLU A 140 0.00 -14.54 -6.23
C GLU A 140 -1.43 -14.82 -5.76
N VAL A 141 -1.72 -16.02 -5.35
CA VAL A 141 -3.00 -16.49 -4.78
C VAL A 141 -4.24 -16.04 -5.56
N GLU A 142 -4.16 -16.12 -6.90
CA GLU A 142 -5.17 -15.59 -7.83
C GLU A 142 -6.56 -16.17 -7.55
N ASN A 143 -6.60 -17.45 -7.19
CA ASN A 143 -7.82 -18.24 -6.99
C ASN A 143 -8.33 -18.25 -5.55
N SER A 144 -7.67 -17.50 -4.66
CA SER A 144 -8.01 -17.52 -3.24
C SER A 144 -9.23 -16.65 -2.94
N TYR A 145 -9.96 -17.02 -1.89
CA TYR A 145 -10.97 -16.14 -1.32
C TYR A 145 -10.32 -14.85 -0.80
N PRO A 146 -10.86 -13.67 -1.11
CA PRO A 146 -10.21 -12.41 -0.80
C PRO A 146 -10.36 -12.06 0.69
N GLU A 147 -9.32 -12.31 1.43
CA GLU A 147 -9.17 -11.84 2.81
C GLU A 147 -7.86 -11.08 2.93
N ASN A 148 -7.78 -10.11 3.82
CA ASN A 148 -6.56 -9.34 4.02
C ASN A 148 -5.33 -10.20 4.39
N LYS A 149 -5.55 -11.41 4.90
CA LYS A 149 -4.50 -12.37 5.26
C LYS A 149 -3.99 -13.24 4.11
N ILE A 150 -4.60 -13.19 2.93
CA ILE A 150 -4.20 -14.07 1.81
C ILE A 150 -2.73 -13.89 1.40
N LEU A 151 -2.20 -12.69 1.57
CA LEU A 151 -0.79 -12.39 1.29
C LEU A 151 0.13 -12.70 2.48
N GLY A 152 -0.42 -13.20 3.58
CA GLY A 152 0.27 -13.53 4.82
C GLY A 152 0.20 -12.43 5.88
N ALA A 153 0.64 -12.76 7.09
CA ALA A 153 0.52 -11.88 8.25
C ALA A 153 1.48 -10.68 8.26
N ASN A 154 2.54 -10.73 7.46
CA ASN A 154 3.56 -9.68 7.38
C ASN A 154 3.84 -9.37 5.92
N LEU A 155 3.67 -8.14 5.51
CA LEU A 155 4.07 -7.69 4.18
C LEU A 155 5.47 -7.05 4.20
N PRO A 156 6.18 -6.99 3.06
CA PRO A 156 7.52 -6.43 2.98
C PRO A 156 7.59 -4.90 3.12
N ALA A 157 6.45 -4.24 3.20
CA ALA A 157 6.34 -2.81 3.42
C ALA A 157 5.42 -2.51 4.60
N TYR A 158 5.69 -1.46 5.39
CA TYR A 158 4.82 -1.06 6.49
C TYR A 158 3.67 -0.14 6.03
N GLY A 159 3.85 0.60 4.96
CA GLY A 159 2.83 1.47 4.38
C GLY A 159 1.98 0.74 3.35
N PHE A 160 2.46 0.61 2.12
CA PHE A 160 1.75 -0.07 1.05
C PHE A 160 2.59 -1.13 0.34
N PHE A 161 1.99 -2.30 0.15
CA PHE A 161 2.41 -3.31 -0.82
C PHE A 161 1.51 -3.21 -2.05
N ILE A 162 2.09 -2.94 -3.23
CA ILE A 162 1.37 -2.65 -4.46
C ILE A 162 1.89 -3.57 -5.55
N ARG A 163 1.00 -4.38 -6.15
CA ARG A 163 1.38 -5.35 -7.18
C ARG A 163 0.34 -5.42 -8.29
N HIS A 164 0.82 -5.54 -9.55
CA HIS A 164 -0.02 -5.59 -10.74
C HIS A 164 -1.01 -4.42 -10.80
N VAL A 165 -0.47 -3.21 -10.71
CA VAL A 165 -1.24 -1.96 -10.70
C VAL A 165 -0.69 -1.02 -11.77
N ARG A 166 -1.59 -0.30 -12.45
CA ARG A 166 -1.20 0.74 -13.40
C ARG A 166 -2.02 2.02 -13.24
N HIS A 167 -1.39 3.16 -13.58
CA HIS A 167 -1.98 4.49 -13.43
C HIS A 167 -2.42 4.76 -11.97
N LEU A 168 -1.45 4.74 -11.05
CA LEU A 168 -1.69 4.98 -9.62
C LEU A 168 -0.94 6.23 -9.13
N PRO A 169 -1.61 7.37 -8.96
CA PRO A 169 -1.10 8.46 -8.14
C PRO A 169 -1.32 8.21 -6.65
N LEU A 170 -0.23 8.35 -5.87
CA LEU A 170 -0.19 8.44 -4.42
C LEU A 170 0.19 9.88 -4.05
N GLU A 171 -0.73 10.65 -3.46
CA GLU A 171 -0.55 12.08 -3.22
C GLU A 171 -0.77 12.41 -1.74
N ASP A 172 0.19 13.10 -1.13
CA ASP A 172 0.10 13.59 0.26
C ASP A 172 -0.27 12.47 1.24
N ILE A 173 0.62 11.48 1.35
CA ILE A 173 0.44 10.35 2.27
C ILE A 173 1.49 10.41 3.36
N GLN A 174 1.05 10.32 4.61
CA GLN A 174 1.89 10.32 5.78
C GLN A 174 1.77 9.00 6.55
N PHE A 175 2.91 8.39 6.84
CA PHE A 175 3.03 7.27 7.74
C PHE A 175 3.61 7.73 9.07
N ASN A 176 2.93 7.42 10.16
CA ASN A 176 3.43 7.60 11.52
C ASN A 176 3.77 6.22 12.09
N LEU A 177 4.98 6.04 12.57
CA LEU A 177 5.43 4.78 13.17
C LEU A 177 5.49 4.93 14.69
N ASP A 178 4.82 4.04 15.43
CA ASP A 178 4.89 4.00 16.89
C ASP A 178 6.24 3.42 17.36
N ASN A 179 6.80 2.48 16.59
CA ASN A 179 8.09 1.86 16.85
C ASN A 179 8.94 1.81 15.57
N LYS A 180 10.26 1.60 15.73
CA LYS A 180 11.14 1.29 14.62
C LYS A 180 10.57 0.16 13.76
N ASP A 181 10.66 0.30 12.44
CA ASP A 181 10.27 -0.74 11.48
C ASP A 181 11.36 -0.86 10.41
N ASP A 182 11.90 -2.05 10.21
CA ASP A 182 12.98 -2.29 9.27
C ASP A 182 12.50 -2.64 7.86
N ARG A 183 11.18 -2.55 7.58
CA ARG A 183 10.62 -2.75 6.24
C ARG A 183 10.64 -1.45 5.43
N HIS A 184 10.35 -1.59 4.14
CA HIS A 184 10.15 -0.45 3.25
C HIS A 184 8.87 0.34 3.61
N ALA A 185 8.84 1.63 3.30
CA ALA A 185 7.57 2.37 3.36
C ALA A 185 6.61 1.92 2.25
N LEU A 186 7.16 1.76 1.05
CA LEU A 186 6.43 1.33 -0.15
C LEU A 186 7.18 0.19 -0.84
N TYR A 187 6.44 -0.80 -1.32
CA TYR A 187 6.96 -1.81 -2.22
C TYR A 187 6.07 -1.90 -3.46
N LEU A 188 6.64 -1.62 -4.61
CA LEU A 188 6.01 -1.66 -5.93
C LEU A 188 6.53 -2.88 -6.68
N ASP A 189 5.64 -3.77 -7.11
CA ASP A 189 5.97 -5.03 -7.77
C ASP A 189 5.11 -5.19 -9.03
N ASP A 190 5.74 -5.27 -10.20
CA ASP A 190 5.06 -5.26 -11.50
C ASP A 190 4.00 -4.15 -11.61
N CYS A 191 4.47 -2.91 -11.58
CA CYS A 191 3.62 -1.73 -11.63
C CYS A 191 4.00 -0.82 -12.81
N ARG A 192 3.01 -0.07 -13.33
CA ARG A 192 3.21 0.83 -14.48
C ARG A 192 2.55 2.18 -14.25
N ASP A 193 3.22 3.25 -14.70
CA ASP A 193 2.70 4.61 -14.65
C ASP A 193 2.30 5.04 -13.22
N ILE A 194 3.25 4.98 -12.30
CA ILE A 194 3.07 5.31 -10.89
C ILE A 194 3.60 6.72 -10.63
N THR A 195 2.83 7.52 -9.91
CA THR A 195 3.28 8.82 -9.39
C THR A 195 3.23 8.81 -7.86
N ILE A 196 4.34 9.17 -7.23
CA ILE A 196 4.45 9.36 -5.78
C ILE A 196 4.74 10.83 -5.53
N ASP A 197 3.79 11.54 -4.94
CA ASP A 197 3.87 12.97 -4.65
C ASP A 197 3.66 13.22 -3.15
N LYS A 198 4.67 13.79 -2.49
CA LYS A 198 4.63 14.13 -1.05
C LYS A 198 4.29 12.95 -0.14
N VAL A 199 4.91 11.80 -0.37
CA VAL A 199 4.82 10.66 0.56
C VAL A 199 5.97 10.74 1.56
N LYS A 200 5.64 10.72 2.84
CA LYS A 200 6.61 10.87 3.94
C LYS A 200 6.32 9.91 5.08
N THR A 201 7.35 9.64 5.87
CA THR A 201 7.22 8.90 7.14
C THR A 201 7.76 9.75 8.29
N ILE A 202 6.97 9.92 9.32
CA ILE A 202 7.44 10.48 10.59
C ILE A 202 8.18 9.39 11.37
N SER A 203 9.39 9.68 11.80
CA SER A 203 10.23 8.76 12.59
C SER A 203 10.66 7.48 11.85
N HIS A 204 10.85 7.55 10.52
CA HIS A 204 11.44 6.42 9.79
C HIS A 204 12.88 6.16 10.26
N LEU A 205 13.13 4.95 10.77
CA LEU A 205 14.43 4.52 11.29
C LEU A 205 14.85 3.15 10.72
N SER A 206 14.42 2.82 9.52
CA SER A 206 14.74 1.54 8.85
C SER A 206 16.16 1.53 8.29
N GLU A 207 16.78 0.36 8.28
CA GLU A 207 18.01 0.09 7.54
C GLU A 207 17.73 -0.31 6.08
N SER A 208 16.49 -0.60 5.74
CA SER A 208 16.06 -0.88 4.35
C SER A 208 15.79 0.41 3.59
N ALA A 209 15.85 0.34 2.27
CA ALA A 209 15.47 1.47 1.42
C ALA A 209 14.03 1.90 1.68
N TYR A 210 13.78 3.21 1.56
CA TYR A 210 12.46 3.77 1.78
C TYR A 210 11.42 3.19 0.81
N ILE A 211 11.80 3.09 -0.47
CA ILE A 211 10.97 2.51 -1.53
C ILE A 211 11.71 1.31 -2.12
N ARG A 212 10.99 0.21 -2.33
CA ARG A 212 11.46 -0.91 -3.13
C ARG A 212 10.66 -1.04 -4.40
N THR A 213 11.35 -1.31 -5.52
CA THR A 213 10.74 -1.58 -6.82
C THR A 213 11.18 -2.94 -7.35
N ASN A 214 10.27 -3.61 -8.06
CA ASN A 214 10.55 -4.82 -8.82
C ASN A 214 9.71 -4.78 -10.10
N ASN A 215 10.35 -4.77 -11.27
CA ASN A 215 9.68 -4.70 -12.57
C ASN A 215 8.69 -3.51 -12.71
N VAL A 216 9.14 -2.30 -12.42
CA VAL A 216 8.33 -1.09 -12.48
C VAL A 216 8.66 -0.27 -13.72
N GLU A 217 7.64 0.13 -14.47
CA GLU A 217 7.77 1.00 -15.64
C GLU A 217 7.14 2.37 -15.37
N ASN A 218 7.84 3.46 -15.71
CA ASN A 218 7.35 4.84 -15.59
C ASN A 218 6.98 5.22 -14.15
N LEU A 219 7.96 5.30 -13.27
CA LEU A 219 7.80 5.79 -11.90
C LEU A 219 8.26 7.25 -11.78
N MET A 220 7.38 8.13 -11.32
CA MET A 220 7.75 9.49 -10.96
C MET A 220 7.61 9.70 -9.45
N ILE A 221 8.68 10.18 -8.81
CA ILE A 221 8.70 10.53 -7.38
C ILE A 221 9.06 12.00 -7.24
N ARG A 222 8.21 12.75 -6.53
CA ARG A 222 8.41 14.17 -6.29
C ARG A 222 7.94 14.60 -4.90
N GLY A 223 8.52 15.72 -4.42
CA GLY A 223 8.13 16.32 -3.14
C GLY A 223 8.47 15.46 -1.92
N PHE A 224 9.38 14.49 -2.05
CA PHE A 224 9.87 13.73 -0.91
C PHE A 224 10.75 14.63 -0.02
N SER A 225 10.59 14.44 1.28
CA SER A 225 11.50 14.97 2.31
C SER A 225 11.48 14.06 3.53
N THR A 226 12.53 14.08 4.33
CA THR A 226 12.61 13.33 5.58
C THR A 226 13.16 14.17 6.72
N GLU A 227 12.64 13.99 7.92
CA GLU A 227 13.15 14.64 9.12
C GLU A 227 14.38 13.92 9.69
N ASN A 228 14.47 12.63 9.50
CA ASN A 228 15.56 11.77 9.98
C ASN A 228 16.53 11.39 8.86
N ALA A 229 17.76 11.06 9.23
CA ALA A 229 18.71 10.47 8.30
C ALA A 229 18.14 9.15 7.73
N LEU A 230 18.24 9.01 6.41
CA LEU A 230 17.78 7.84 5.68
C LEU A 230 18.97 7.13 5.03
N PRO A 231 19.29 5.89 5.41
CA PRO A 231 20.42 5.17 4.84
C PRO A 231 20.30 4.94 3.33
N SER A 232 19.11 4.58 2.84
CA SER A 232 18.85 4.32 1.43
C SER A 232 17.44 4.75 1.04
N PHE A 233 17.28 5.34 -0.15
CA PHE A 233 15.99 5.82 -0.62
C PHE A 233 15.27 4.81 -1.53
N LEU A 234 15.94 4.34 -2.58
CA LEU A 234 15.34 3.47 -3.59
C LEU A 234 16.17 2.20 -3.79
N GLU A 235 15.55 1.05 -3.62
CA GLU A 235 16.10 -0.27 -3.96
C GLU A 235 15.33 -0.87 -5.12
N ASN A 236 16.04 -1.36 -6.12
CA ASN A 236 15.44 -2.11 -7.21
C ASN A 236 15.94 -3.55 -7.22
N SER A 237 15.04 -4.49 -7.41
CA SER A 237 15.35 -5.93 -7.44
C SER A 237 14.96 -6.63 -8.76
N GLY A 238 14.51 -5.89 -9.76
CA GLY A 238 14.11 -6.43 -11.06
C GLY A 238 14.38 -5.46 -12.19
N LYS A 239 13.75 -5.68 -13.33
CA LYS A 239 13.88 -4.80 -14.50
C LYS A 239 12.91 -3.64 -14.37
N SER A 240 13.36 -2.52 -13.82
CA SER A 240 12.57 -1.30 -13.78
C SER A 240 13.14 -0.26 -14.74
N SER A 241 12.28 0.60 -15.28
CA SER A 241 12.66 1.61 -16.27
C SER A 241 11.83 2.88 -16.17
N GLY A 242 12.34 3.98 -16.74
CA GLY A 242 11.61 5.24 -16.79
C GLY A 242 11.38 5.89 -15.41
N ILE A 243 12.33 5.74 -14.50
CA ILE A 243 12.25 6.32 -13.15
C ILE A 243 12.67 7.77 -13.17
N LYS A 244 11.89 8.64 -12.55
CA LYS A 244 12.14 10.07 -12.45
C LYS A 244 12.06 10.53 -11.00
N LEU A 245 13.12 11.20 -10.53
CA LEU A 245 13.20 11.82 -9.20
C LEU A 245 13.26 13.33 -9.40
N ILE A 246 12.16 14.06 -9.09
CA ILE A 246 12.04 15.47 -9.46
C ILE A 246 11.61 16.31 -8.25
N GLY A 247 12.42 17.33 -7.89
CA GLY A 247 12.05 18.28 -6.84
C GLY A 247 11.92 17.65 -5.46
N ASN A 248 12.79 16.71 -5.12
CA ASN A 248 12.86 16.05 -3.83
C ASN A 248 13.96 16.67 -2.96
N ASP A 249 13.83 16.56 -1.65
CA ASP A 249 14.88 16.90 -0.69
C ASP A 249 15.56 15.62 -0.20
N PHE A 250 16.73 15.35 -0.73
CA PHE A 250 17.60 14.23 -0.35
C PHE A 250 18.76 14.64 0.54
N SER A 251 18.71 15.81 1.18
CA SER A 251 19.80 16.33 2.02
C SER A 251 20.16 15.41 3.19
N LYS A 252 19.24 14.55 3.61
CA LYS A 252 19.45 13.57 4.70
C LYS A 252 19.47 12.13 4.22
N VAL A 253 19.63 11.89 2.93
CA VAL A 253 19.70 10.56 2.31
C VAL A 253 21.13 10.17 2.00
N SER A 254 21.62 9.08 2.59
CA SER A 254 23.02 8.66 2.41
C SER A 254 23.26 7.98 1.06
N GLN A 255 22.33 7.13 0.61
CA GLN A 255 22.38 6.44 -0.68
C GLN A 255 21.05 6.62 -1.40
N LEU A 256 21.08 7.23 -2.59
CA LEU A 256 19.85 7.54 -3.31
C LEU A 256 19.22 6.29 -3.93
N TYR A 257 20.02 5.43 -4.56
CA TYR A 257 19.58 4.17 -5.17
C TYR A 257 20.71 3.15 -5.24
N ASN A 258 20.40 1.88 -5.44
CA ASN A 258 21.39 0.84 -5.68
C ASN A 258 21.98 0.95 -7.11
N GLU A 259 23.20 0.46 -7.32
CA GLU A 259 23.95 0.62 -8.57
C GLU A 259 23.22 0.05 -9.80
N GLU A 260 22.48 -1.01 -9.64
CA GLU A 260 21.79 -1.71 -10.74
C GLU A 260 20.79 -0.82 -11.49
N ILE A 261 20.18 0.16 -10.83
CA ILE A 261 19.14 1.01 -11.42
C ILE A 261 19.64 2.38 -11.85
N GLY A 262 20.87 2.75 -11.51
CA GLY A 262 21.37 4.12 -11.71
C GLY A 262 21.25 4.65 -13.15
N GLN A 263 21.39 3.79 -14.16
CA GLN A 263 21.27 4.18 -15.57
C GLN A 263 19.82 4.47 -16.00
N GLU A 264 18.83 3.97 -15.29
CA GLU A 264 17.40 4.13 -15.60
C GLU A 264 16.76 5.29 -14.85
N VAL A 265 17.50 5.97 -13.94
CA VAL A 265 17.00 7.07 -13.12
C VAL A 265 17.34 8.40 -13.76
N LYS A 266 16.33 9.26 -13.93
CA LYS A 266 16.50 10.65 -14.34
C LYS A 266 16.19 11.57 -13.16
N GLU A 267 17.08 12.53 -12.90
CA GLU A 267 16.98 13.46 -11.78
C GLU A 267 16.85 14.89 -12.26
N ALA A 268 16.02 15.70 -11.59
CA ALA A 268 15.91 17.13 -11.84
C ALA A 268 15.43 17.89 -10.59
N GLY A 269 16.09 19.00 -10.27
CA GLY A 269 15.66 19.91 -9.21
C GLY A 269 15.66 19.32 -7.79
N ASN A 270 16.40 18.24 -7.56
CA ASN A 270 16.55 17.64 -6.24
C ASN A 270 17.56 18.42 -5.40
N LEU A 271 17.33 18.48 -4.09
CA LEU A 271 18.27 19.04 -3.10
C LEU A 271 19.08 17.90 -2.49
N PHE A 272 20.38 18.14 -2.31
CA PHE A 272 21.31 17.24 -1.65
C PHE A 272 22.05 17.96 -0.54
N GLU A 273 22.61 17.23 0.42
CA GLU A 273 23.50 17.82 1.41
C GLU A 273 24.67 18.50 0.69
N ASN A 274 24.92 19.77 1.01
CA ASN A 274 26.11 20.47 0.49
C ASN A 274 27.35 19.78 1.08
N LYS A 275 28.07 19.06 0.26
CA LYS A 275 29.39 18.50 0.58
C LYS A 275 30.44 19.58 0.62
#